data_679bdbe5af7cf6f06c139e05c9e59618
#
_entry.id   679bdbe5af7cf6f06c139e05c9e59618
#
_cell.length_a   1.000
_cell.length_b   1.000
_cell.length_c   1.000
_cell.angle_alpha   90.00
_cell.angle_beta   90.00
_cell.angle_gamma   90.00
#
_symmetry.space_group_name_H-M   'P 1'
#
loop_
_entity.id
_entity.type
_entity.pdbx_description
1 polymer ?
#
loop_
_entity_poly.entity_id
_entity_poly.type
_entity_poly.pdbx_seq_one_letter_code
_entity_poly.pdbx_strand_id
1 'polypeptide(L)'
;IDNYKKNYGETHFSFRYGDCAFIGIDSNIIKEEDKEREEVQFKWLEQELQKTKDARFKFVFTHCSVFLKRMDEPVNYSNFSLPMREKYVRLFQKYGVNAIFAGHLHNNAYGKVDDMEMITIGPVGKVLGTGYQGMNLVKVYPDRFISEFIALNQFPKEVVMSDPATKTTESMSRVRFKSIKNLVMAGYQGWFNTPEDGAGLGWKHFEKEKEFKPGKCTIDL
;
A
#
# COMPACT_ATOMS: atom_id res chain seq x y z
N ILE A 1 -17.50 -9.40 4.58
CA ILE A 1 -17.08 -8.28 5.46
C ILE A 1 -17.14 -8.71 6.93
N ASP A 2 -18.23 -9.32 7.42
CA ASP A 2 -18.38 -9.70 8.83
C ASP A 2 -17.32 -10.70 9.28
N ASN A 3 -17.01 -11.71 8.46
CA ASN A 3 -15.90 -12.64 8.72
C ASN A 3 -14.53 -11.93 8.75
N TYR A 4 -14.30 -10.96 7.87
CA TYR A 4 -13.08 -10.17 7.88
C TYR A 4 -12.98 -9.37 9.19
N LYS A 5 -14.02 -8.63 9.53
CA LYS A 5 -14.05 -7.81 10.75
C LYS A 5 -13.86 -8.63 12.02
N LYS A 6 -14.47 -9.81 12.08
CA LYS A 6 -14.34 -10.73 13.21
C LYS A 6 -12.90 -11.21 13.43
N ASN A 7 -12.15 -11.43 12.35
CA ASN A 7 -10.83 -12.06 12.42
C ASN A 7 -9.68 -11.03 12.36
N TYR A 8 -9.88 -9.88 11.68
CA TYR A 8 -8.83 -8.92 11.35
C TYR A 8 -9.13 -7.48 11.78
N GLY A 9 -10.33 -7.22 12.33
CA GLY A 9 -10.76 -5.88 12.73
C GLY A 9 -11.42 -5.09 11.59
N GLU A 10 -11.42 -3.76 11.71
CA GLU A 10 -12.08 -2.88 10.72
C GLU A 10 -11.40 -2.92 9.35
N THR A 11 -12.17 -2.65 8.29
CA THR A 11 -11.69 -2.64 6.89
C THR A 11 -10.88 -1.38 6.54
N HIS A 12 -10.82 -0.43 7.45
CA HIS A 12 -10.06 0.80 7.34
C HIS A 12 -9.35 1.08 8.66
N PHE A 13 -8.23 1.79 8.60
CA PHE A 13 -7.40 2.06 9.77
C PHE A 13 -6.67 3.39 9.65
N SER A 14 -6.28 3.95 10.79
CA SER A 14 -5.38 5.10 10.86
C SER A 14 -4.45 4.94 12.05
N PHE A 15 -3.17 5.26 11.86
CA PHE A 15 -2.20 5.34 12.94
C PHE A 15 -1.11 6.34 12.62
N ARG A 16 -0.34 6.72 13.65
CA ARG A 16 0.86 7.55 13.51
C ARG A 16 2.09 6.78 13.94
N TYR A 17 3.18 7.03 13.22
CA TYR A 17 4.51 6.61 13.64
C TYR A 17 5.48 7.77 13.44
N GLY A 18 6.07 8.24 14.54
CA GLY A 18 6.79 9.51 14.53
C GLY A 18 5.87 10.66 14.10
N ASP A 19 6.32 11.44 13.16
CA ASP A 19 5.59 12.56 12.57
C ASP A 19 4.88 12.21 11.23
N CYS A 20 4.78 10.92 10.92
CA CYS A 20 4.05 10.42 9.75
C CYS A 20 2.67 9.88 10.14
N ALA A 21 1.69 10.05 9.25
CA ALA A 21 0.37 9.45 9.36
C ALA A 21 0.18 8.38 8.28
N PHE A 22 -0.44 7.28 8.66
CA PHE A 22 -0.72 6.10 7.82
C PHE A 22 -2.21 5.81 7.88
N ILE A 23 -2.88 5.84 6.74
CA ILE A 23 -4.34 5.69 6.65
C ILE A 23 -4.66 4.64 5.59
N GLY A 24 -5.34 3.57 5.97
CA GLY A 24 -5.81 2.53 5.05
C GLY A 24 -7.30 2.65 4.80
N ILE A 25 -7.73 2.51 3.55
CA ILE A 25 -9.12 2.54 3.13
C ILE A 25 -9.52 1.28 2.36
N ASP A 26 -10.77 0.88 2.50
CA ASP A 26 -11.36 -0.20 1.71
C ASP A 26 -11.78 0.33 0.33
N SER A 27 -10.98 0.02 -0.69
CA SER A 27 -11.29 0.41 -2.06
C SER A 27 -12.32 -0.48 -2.76
N ASN A 28 -12.65 -1.65 -2.19
CA ASN A 28 -13.65 -2.53 -2.80
C ASN A 28 -15.02 -1.89 -2.77
N ILE A 29 -15.40 -1.26 -1.66
CA ILE A 29 -16.69 -0.54 -1.57
C ILE A 29 -16.79 0.60 -2.60
N ILE A 30 -15.66 1.21 -2.98
CA ILE A 30 -15.59 2.25 -4.00
C ILE A 30 -15.77 1.63 -5.39
N LYS A 31 -15.13 0.49 -5.64
CA LYS A 31 -15.20 -0.26 -6.90
C LYS A 31 -16.55 -0.94 -7.12
N GLU A 32 -17.17 -1.41 -6.06
CA GLU A 32 -18.49 -2.05 -6.04
C GLU A 32 -19.65 -1.02 -6.12
N GLU A 33 -19.32 0.27 -6.09
CA GLU A 33 -20.26 1.38 -6.09
C GLU A 33 -21.27 1.33 -4.92
N ASP A 34 -20.83 0.80 -3.77
CA ASP A 34 -21.62 0.79 -2.54
C ASP A 34 -21.65 2.19 -1.92
N LYS A 35 -22.60 2.98 -2.37
CA LYS A 35 -22.70 4.40 -2.02
C LYS A 35 -22.83 4.65 -0.52
N GLU A 36 -23.56 3.79 0.19
CA GLU A 36 -23.81 3.97 1.62
C GLU A 36 -22.53 3.74 2.43
N ARG A 37 -21.85 2.62 2.21
CA ARG A 37 -20.59 2.32 2.90
C ARG A 37 -19.47 3.25 2.46
N GLU A 38 -19.43 3.63 1.19
CA GLU A 38 -18.45 4.57 0.66
C GLU A 38 -18.59 5.95 1.32
N GLU A 39 -19.81 6.46 1.49
CA GLU A 39 -20.05 7.76 2.14
C GLU A 39 -19.65 7.74 3.61
N VAL A 40 -19.92 6.66 4.33
CA VAL A 40 -19.49 6.47 5.72
C VAL A 40 -17.96 6.47 5.80
N GLN A 41 -17.29 5.69 4.94
CA GLN A 41 -15.82 5.66 4.91
C GLN A 41 -15.23 7.01 4.51
N PHE A 42 -15.82 7.71 3.54
CA PHE A 42 -15.33 9.01 3.08
C PHE A 42 -15.38 10.05 4.19
N LYS A 43 -16.47 10.12 4.96
CA LYS A 43 -16.60 11.00 6.14
C LYS A 43 -15.57 10.65 7.21
N TRP A 44 -15.38 9.37 7.50
CA TRP A 44 -14.35 8.90 8.43
C TRP A 44 -12.94 9.30 7.94
N LEU A 45 -12.64 9.08 6.66
CA LEU A 45 -11.36 9.42 6.05
C LEU A 45 -11.05 10.93 6.18
N GLU A 46 -12.03 11.79 5.90
CA GLU A 46 -11.87 13.23 6.06
C GLU A 46 -11.56 13.60 7.52
N GLN A 47 -12.24 12.97 8.48
CA GLN A 47 -11.98 13.19 9.90
C GLN A 47 -10.55 12.76 10.29
N GLU A 48 -10.08 11.60 9.81
CA GLU A 48 -8.72 11.11 10.09
C GLU A 48 -7.66 12.02 9.46
N LEU A 49 -7.87 12.47 8.23
CA LEU A 49 -6.99 13.43 7.58
C LEU A 49 -6.93 14.77 8.33
N GLN A 50 -8.08 15.23 8.86
CA GLN A 50 -8.12 16.41 9.69
C GLN A 50 -7.38 16.24 11.03
N LYS A 51 -7.51 15.09 11.69
CA LYS A 51 -6.79 14.77 12.94
C LYS A 51 -5.28 14.71 12.74
N THR A 52 -4.85 14.35 11.54
CA THR A 52 -3.43 14.19 11.18
C THR A 52 -2.88 15.37 10.39
N LYS A 53 -3.56 16.53 10.39
CA LYS A 53 -3.15 17.72 9.62
C LYS A 53 -1.73 18.21 9.93
N ASP A 54 -1.25 17.99 11.15
CA ASP A 54 0.08 18.33 11.63
C ASP A 54 1.15 17.29 11.30
N ALA A 55 0.76 16.13 10.75
CA ALA A 55 1.72 15.15 10.30
C ALA A 55 2.53 15.68 9.12
N ARG A 56 3.85 15.51 9.18
CA ARG A 56 4.78 15.96 8.14
C ARG A 56 4.57 15.21 6.82
N PHE A 57 4.37 13.89 6.91
CA PHE A 57 4.00 13.07 5.76
C PHE A 57 2.73 12.27 6.06
N LYS A 58 1.86 12.19 5.06
CA LYS A 58 0.63 11.41 5.09
C LYS A 58 0.64 10.40 3.95
N PHE A 59 0.53 9.14 4.31
CA PHE A 59 0.52 8.01 3.39
C PHE A 59 -0.84 7.32 3.45
N VAL A 60 -1.45 7.15 2.29
CA VAL A 60 -2.72 6.44 2.15
C VAL A 60 -2.48 5.08 1.52
N PHE A 61 -3.17 4.07 2.01
CA PHE A 61 -3.10 2.69 1.52
C PHE A 61 -4.46 2.25 1.01
N THR A 62 -4.48 1.62 -0.14
CA THR A 62 -5.69 1.14 -0.78
C THR A 62 -5.38 -0.12 -1.61
N HIS A 63 -6.36 -0.99 -1.84
CA HIS A 63 -6.11 -2.16 -2.70
C HIS A 63 -6.09 -1.77 -4.19
N CYS A 64 -7.16 -1.16 -4.69
CA CYS A 64 -7.21 -0.67 -6.07
C CYS A 64 -6.61 0.73 -6.17
N SER A 65 -5.89 0.98 -7.25
CA SER A 65 -5.26 2.29 -7.48
C SER A 65 -6.32 3.37 -7.75
N VAL A 66 -6.10 4.57 -7.27
CA VAL A 66 -6.95 5.71 -7.63
C VAL A 66 -6.81 5.98 -9.13
N PHE A 67 -5.59 6.04 -9.61
CA PHE A 67 -5.19 6.01 -11.01
C PHE A 67 -3.86 5.29 -11.13
N LEU A 68 -3.44 4.85 -12.31
CA LEU A 68 -2.18 4.13 -12.49
C LEU A 68 -1.04 5.06 -12.91
N LYS A 69 -1.31 5.92 -13.89
CA LYS A 69 -0.31 6.84 -14.46
C LYS A 69 -0.80 8.28 -14.53
N ARG A 70 -2.06 8.49 -14.87
CA ARG A 70 -2.64 9.82 -15.07
C ARG A 70 -4.09 9.87 -14.61
N MET A 71 -4.51 11.02 -14.13
CA MET A 71 -5.89 11.26 -13.67
C MET A 71 -6.93 11.02 -14.78
N ASP A 72 -6.61 11.37 -16.01
CA ASP A 72 -7.48 11.29 -17.18
C ASP A 72 -7.38 9.96 -17.96
N GLU A 73 -6.63 8.98 -17.45
CA GLU A 73 -6.50 7.67 -18.10
C GLU A 73 -7.85 6.92 -18.14
N PRO A 74 -8.04 6.00 -19.11
CA PRO A 74 -9.25 5.17 -19.18
C PRO A 74 -9.52 4.41 -17.88
N VAL A 75 -10.80 4.31 -17.53
CA VAL A 75 -11.24 3.46 -16.40
C VAL A 75 -11.06 2.00 -16.79
N ASN A 76 -10.50 1.23 -15.87
CA ASN A 76 -10.29 -0.21 -16.03
C ASN A 76 -10.48 -0.96 -14.70
N TYR A 77 -10.23 -2.25 -14.73
CA TYR A 77 -10.36 -3.10 -13.55
C TYR A 77 -9.51 -2.65 -12.36
N SER A 78 -8.33 -2.07 -12.61
CA SER A 78 -7.34 -1.75 -11.57
C SER A 78 -7.40 -0.34 -11.00
N ASN A 79 -8.24 0.55 -11.55
CA ASN A 79 -8.32 1.93 -11.10
C ASN A 79 -9.76 2.37 -10.80
N PHE A 80 -9.91 3.51 -10.12
CA PHE A 80 -11.22 4.08 -9.79
C PHE A 80 -11.92 4.68 -11.04
N SER A 81 -13.24 4.80 -10.98
CA SER A 81 -14.02 5.59 -11.95
C SER A 81 -13.63 7.07 -11.89
N LEU A 82 -13.80 7.81 -12.98
CA LEU A 82 -13.38 9.22 -13.04
C LEU A 82 -13.99 10.08 -11.92
N PRO A 83 -15.30 9.97 -11.61
CA PRO A 83 -15.88 10.75 -10.50
C PRO A 83 -15.24 10.42 -9.15
N MET A 84 -14.92 9.13 -8.90
CA MET A 84 -14.27 8.72 -7.65
C MET A 84 -12.82 9.17 -7.59
N ARG A 85 -12.07 9.16 -8.72
CA ARG A 85 -10.73 9.75 -8.77
C ARG A 85 -10.75 11.21 -8.35
N GLU A 86 -11.63 12.01 -8.97
CA GLU A 86 -11.73 13.43 -8.64
C GLU A 86 -12.12 13.65 -7.18
N LYS A 87 -13.11 12.91 -6.68
CA LYS A 87 -13.59 13.01 -5.30
C LYS A 87 -12.45 12.76 -4.31
N TYR A 88 -11.74 11.64 -4.45
CA TYR A 88 -10.69 11.25 -3.51
C TYR A 88 -9.42 12.08 -3.67
N VAL A 89 -9.00 12.40 -4.89
CA VAL A 89 -7.82 13.22 -5.13
C VAL A 89 -8.00 14.63 -4.56
N ARG A 90 -9.17 15.27 -4.76
CA ARG A 90 -9.47 16.57 -4.14
C ARG A 90 -9.36 16.54 -2.61
N LEU A 91 -9.87 15.45 -1.98
CA LEU A 91 -9.75 15.28 -0.54
C LEU A 91 -8.30 15.14 -0.12
N PHE A 92 -7.54 14.31 -0.80
CA PHE A 92 -6.13 14.06 -0.50
C PHE A 92 -5.29 15.33 -0.68
N GLN A 93 -5.49 16.08 -1.75
CA GLN A 93 -4.82 17.37 -1.98
C GLN A 93 -5.17 18.39 -0.90
N LYS A 94 -6.47 18.50 -0.54
CA LYS A 94 -6.94 19.40 0.53
C LYS A 94 -6.18 19.20 1.85
N TYR A 95 -5.84 17.96 2.17
CA TYR A 95 -5.17 17.62 3.43
C TYR A 95 -3.67 17.32 3.28
N GLY A 96 -3.10 17.52 2.09
CA GLY A 96 -1.67 17.37 1.84
C GLY A 96 -1.20 15.91 1.98
N VAL A 97 -1.93 14.95 1.41
CA VAL A 97 -1.45 13.57 1.27
C VAL A 97 -0.25 13.55 0.33
N ASN A 98 0.82 12.89 0.74
CA ASN A 98 2.08 12.86 -0.02
C ASN A 98 2.15 11.68 -0.99
N ALA A 99 1.67 10.51 -0.57
CA ALA A 99 1.62 9.35 -1.46
C ALA A 99 0.42 8.44 -1.15
N ILE A 100 -0.05 7.79 -2.21
CA ILE A 100 -1.03 6.70 -2.15
C ILE A 100 -0.34 5.44 -2.62
N PHE A 101 -0.35 4.40 -1.78
CA PHE A 101 0.18 3.08 -2.09
C PHE A 101 -0.96 2.12 -2.40
N ALA A 102 -0.85 1.41 -3.52
CA ALA A 102 -1.86 0.43 -3.95
C ALA A 102 -1.23 -0.85 -4.49
N GLY A 103 -2.02 -1.89 -4.57
CA GLY A 103 -1.67 -3.17 -5.17
C GLY A 103 -2.52 -3.50 -6.39
N HIS A 104 -3.25 -4.62 -6.34
CA HIS A 104 -4.26 -5.10 -7.29
C HIS A 104 -3.78 -5.37 -8.73
N LEU A 105 -3.00 -4.47 -9.30
CA LEU A 105 -2.50 -4.58 -10.68
C LEU A 105 -1.58 -5.80 -10.89
N HIS A 106 -1.00 -6.34 -9.81
CA HIS A 106 0.06 -7.35 -9.84
C HIS A 106 1.27 -6.95 -10.68
N ASN A 107 1.48 -5.66 -10.82
CA ASN A 107 2.59 -5.04 -11.53
C ASN A 107 2.87 -3.66 -10.95
N ASN A 108 4.05 -3.13 -11.20
CA ASN A 108 4.37 -1.78 -10.77
C ASN A 108 3.77 -0.75 -11.74
N ALA A 109 3.20 0.31 -11.16
CA ALA A 109 2.85 1.52 -11.89
C ALA A 109 3.12 2.76 -11.02
N TYR A 110 3.40 3.87 -11.68
CA TYR A 110 3.66 5.14 -11.03
C TYR A 110 2.94 6.26 -11.76
N GLY A 111 2.30 7.12 -11.01
CA GLY A 111 1.69 8.35 -11.46
C GLY A 111 1.87 9.46 -10.45
N LYS A 112 1.64 10.68 -10.86
CA LYS A 112 1.73 11.86 -10.00
C LYS A 112 0.66 12.87 -10.38
N VAL A 113 0.11 13.55 -9.38
CA VAL A 113 -0.76 14.72 -9.56
C VAL A 113 -0.33 15.77 -8.55
N ASP A 114 0.14 16.92 -9.04
CA ASP A 114 0.86 17.92 -8.28
C ASP A 114 2.02 17.28 -7.51
N ASP A 115 2.06 17.40 -6.18
CA ASP A 115 3.09 16.79 -5.33
C ASP A 115 2.70 15.42 -4.75
N MET A 116 1.49 14.94 -5.01
CA MET A 116 1.01 13.65 -4.54
C MET A 116 1.38 12.52 -5.49
N GLU A 117 2.05 11.50 -4.98
CA GLU A 117 2.44 10.32 -5.73
C GLU A 117 1.39 9.20 -5.64
N MET A 118 1.09 8.56 -6.78
CA MET A 118 0.32 7.32 -6.85
C MET A 118 1.27 6.17 -7.16
N ILE A 119 1.50 5.30 -6.20
CA ILE A 119 2.47 4.21 -6.27
C ILE A 119 1.72 2.88 -6.24
N THR A 120 1.63 2.21 -7.38
CA THR A 120 1.08 0.85 -7.46
C THR A 120 2.23 -0.14 -7.38
N ILE A 121 2.15 -1.07 -6.43
CA ILE A 121 3.24 -1.98 -6.09
C ILE A 121 2.93 -3.37 -6.65
N GLY A 122 3.91 -3.97 -7.30
CA GLY A 122 3.88 -5.35 -7.74
C GLY A 122 3.76 -6.33 -6.56
N PRO A 123 3.39 -7.59 -6.83
CA PRO A 123 3.11 -8.57 -5.79
C PRO A 123 4.37 -9.10 -5.14
N VAL A 124 4.25 -9.50 -3.87
CA VAL A 124 5.24 -10.36 -3.20
C VAL A 124 5.10 -11.82 -3.68
N GLY A 125 3.85 -12.24 -3.93
CA GLY A 125 3.52 -13.59 -4.38
C GLY A 125 3.44 -13.72 -5.91
N LYS A 126 2.24 -14.08 -6.44
CA LYS A 126 2.06 -14.37 -7.85
C LYS A 126 2.07 -13.13 -8.73
N VAL A 127 3.02 -13.06 -9.64
CA VAL A 127 3.08 -12.04 -10.70
C VAL A 127 2.09 -12.37 -11.82
N LEU A 128 1.46 -11.34 -12.40
CA LEU A 128 0.69 -11.44 -13.63
C LEU A 128 1.46 -10.72 -14.75
N GLY A 129 1.81 -11.47 -15.79
CA GLY A 129 2.62 -10.93 -16.91
C GLY A 129 4.13 -10.94 -16.62
N THR A 130 4.83 -9.87 -16.99
CA THR A 130 6.31 -9.77 -16.99
C THR A 130 6.89 -9.04 -15.78
N GLY A 131 6.10 -8.82 -14.72
CA GLY A 131 6.57 -8.14 -13.51
C GLY A 131 7.54 -8.97 -12.66
N TYR A 132 7.97 -8.40 -11.55
CA TYR A 132 8.83 -9.07 -10.57
C TYR A 132 8.11 -9.13 -9.22
N GLN A 133 8.40 -10.18 -8.46
CA GLN A 133 8.05 -10.25 -7.04
C GLN A 133 8.93 -9.29 -6.25
N GLY A 134 8.33 -8.52 -5.37
CA GLY A 134 9.09 -7.54 -4.59
C GLY A 134 8.22 -6.73 -3.65
N MET A 135 8.82 -5.74 -3.05
CA MET A 135 8.15 -4.79 -2.16
C MET A 135 8.76 -3.40 -2.28
N ASN A 136 8.02 -2.38 -1.87
CA ASN A 136 8.59 -1.04 -1.78
C ASN A 136 9.26 -0.82 -0.43
N LEU A 137 10.48 -0.32 -0.48
CA LEU A 137 11.17 0.26 0.65
C LEU A 137 10.95 1.78 0.63
N VAL A 138 10.32 2.31 1.68
CA VAL A 138 10.09 3.75 1.82
C VAL A 138 11.04 4.29 2.88
N LYS A 139 11.90 5.21 2.48
CA LYS A 139 12.81 5.95 3.37
C LYS A 139 12.25 7.35 3.58
N VAL A 140 12.03 7.72 4.82
CA VAL A 140 11.50 9.03 5.20
C VAL A 140 12.62 9.88 5.80
N TYR A 141 12.86 11.03 5.21
CA TYR A 141 13.83 12.04 5.64
C TYR A 141 13.11 13.26 6.24
N PRO A 142 13.83 14.20 6.86
CA PRO A 142 13.19 15.41 7.40
C PRO A 142 12.38 16.23 6.40
N ASP A 143 12.76 16.25 5.14
CA ASP A 143 12.20 17.11 4.08
C ASP A 143 11.55 16.35 2.92
N ARG A 144 11.73 15.03 2.83
CA ARG A 144 11.20 14.20 1.75
C ARG A 144 11.05 12.73 2.15
N PHE A 145 10.40 11.98 1.29
CA PHE A 145 10.46 10.50 1.31
C PHE A 145 10.96 10.00 -0.05
N ILE A 146 11.49 8.80 -0.05
CA ILE A 146 11.91 8.06 -1.26
C ILE A 146 11.26 6.68 -1.18
N SER A 147 10.54 6.31 -2.23
CA SER A 147 9.94 4.98 -2.38
C SER A 147 10.64 4.24 -3.52
N GLU A 148 11.18 3.07 -3.24
CA GLU A 148 11.93 2.25 -4.19
C GLU A 148 11.39 0.82 -4.18
N PHE A 149 11.04 0.31 -5.37
CA PHE A 149 10.68 -1.09 -5.51
C PHE A 149 11.93 -1.96 -5.54
N ILE A 150 11.98 -2.94 -4.66
CA ILE A 150 13.09 -3.87 -4.54
C ILE A 150 12.56 -5.29 -4.79
N ALA A 151 13.15 -5.97 -5.78
CA ALA A 151 12.83 -7.37 -6.05
C ALA A 151 13.23 -8.26 -4.84
N LEU A 152 12.45 -9.32 -4.54
CA LEU A 152 12.68 -10.15 -3.37
C LEU A 152 14.09 -10.74 -3.30
N ASN A 153 14.66 -11.14 -4.45
CA ASN A 153 16.01 -11.66 -4.54
C ASN A 153 17.11 -10.58 -4.39
N GLN A 154 16.73 -9.30 -4.36
CA GLN A 154 17.62 -8.16 -4.23
C GLN A 154 17.41 -7.40 -2.92
N PHE A 155 16.51 -7.91 -2.04
CA PHE A 155 16.21 -7.20 -0.81
C PHE A 155 17.44 -7.09 0.08
N PRO A 156 17.83 -5.89 0.52
CA PRO A 156 19.06 -5.68 1.25
C PRO A 156 18.95 -6.27 2.67
N LYS A 157 20.01 -6.92 3.13
CA LYS A 157 20.12 -7.38 4.53
C LYS A 157 20.17 -6.23 5.52
N GLU A 158 20.58 -5.05 5.08
CA GLU A 158 20.69 -3.83 5.88
C GLU A 158 20.15 -2.65 5.07
N VAL A 159 19.28 -1.84 5.68
CA VAL A 159 18.82 -0.59 5.08
C VAL A 159 19.74 0.53 5.53
N VAL A 160 20.37 1.19 4.56
CA VAL A 160 21.22 2.35 4.80
C VAL A 160 20.39 3.62 4.56
N MET A 161 20.30 4.47 5.58
CA MET A 161 19.71 5.80 5.50
C MET A 161 20.78 6.79 5.00
N SER A 162 21.17 6.66 3.73
CA SER A 162 22.03 7.66 3.09
C SER A 162 21.15 8.58 2.25
N ASP A 163 21.36 9.89 2.44
CA ASP A 163 20.72 10.87 1.59
C ASP A 163 21.49 10.97 0.27
N PRO A 164 20.91 10.59 -0.89
CA PRO A 164 21.60 10.68 -2.17
C PRO A 164 21.90 12.14 -2.58
N ALA A 165 21.27 13.13 -1.96
CA ALA A 165 21.55 14.55 -2.23
C ALA A 165 22.74 15.11 -1.42
N THR A 166 23.15 14.44 -0.34
CA THR A 166 24.32 14.85 0.44
C THR A 166 25.53 14.03 0.02
N LYS A 167 26.36 14.61 -0.82
CA LYS A 167 27.72 14.09 -1.13
C LYS A 167 28.72 14.31 0.01
N THR A 168 28.29 14.39 1.24
CA THR A 168 29.18 14.52 2.41
C THR A 168 29.45 13.14 3.00
N THR A 169 30.73 12.86 3.13
CA THR A 169 31.35 11.68 3.74
C THR A 169 31.09 11.56 5.24
N GLU A 170 29.87 11.81 5.70
CA GLU A 170 29.51 11.59 7.08
C GLU A 170 28.97 10.17 7.30
N SER A 171 29.44 9.56 8.36
CA SER A 171 29.23 8.17 8.73
C SER A 171 27.82 7.67 8.45
N MET A 172 27.68 6.73 7.52
CA MET A 172 26.46 5.99 7.27
C MET A 172 26.00 5.30 8.55
N SER A 173 24.94 5.76 9.18
CA SER A 173 24.31 5.00 10.26
C SER A 173 23.67 3.76 9.65
N ARG A 174 24.30 2.61 9.85
CA ARG A 174 23.75 1.31 9.45
C ARG A 174 22.69 0.90 10.45
N VAL A 175 21.44 0.93 10.07
CA VAL A 175 20.35 0.40 10.90
C VAL A 175 20.22 -1.09 10.60
N ARG A 176 20.62 -1.92 11.57
CA ARG A 176 20.39 -3.37 11.53
C ARG A 176 19.04 -3.68 12.15
N PHE A 177 18.12 -4.17 11.36
CA PHE A 177 16.86 -4.68 11.88
C PHE A 177 17.03 -6.14 12.28
N LYS A 178 17.00 -6.41 13.58
CA LYS A 178 17.02 -7.78 14.12
C LYS A 178 15.63 -8.44 14.12
N SER A 179 14.58 -7.68 13.85
CA SER A 179 13.20 -8.14 13.78
C SER A 179 12.36 -7.14 12.98
N ILE A 180 11.16 -7.57 12.54
CA ILE A 180 10.16 -6.68 11.92
C ILE A 180 9.51 -5.72 12.92
N LYS A 181 9.82 -5.85 14.22
CA LYS A 181 9.32 -4.95 15.26
C LYS A 181 9.88 -3.55 15.02
N ASN A 182 8.99 -2.55 14.98
CA ASN A 182 9.29 -1.13 14.66
C ASN A 182 9.61 -0.85 13.19
N LEU A 183 9.28 -1.78 12.27
CA LEU A 183 9.27 -1.51 10.85
C LEU A 183 7.82 -1.32 10.38
N VAL A 184 7.58 -0.29 9.58
CA VAL A 184 6.35 -0.19 8.79
C VAL A 184 6.64 -0.85 7.45
N MET A 185 6.12 -2.05 7.28
CA MET A 185 6.21 -2.77 6.01
C MET A 185 4.90 -2.57 5.25
N ALA A 186 4.94 -1.82 4.17
CA ALA A 186 3.84 -1.69 3.23
C ALA A 186 4.03 -2.69 2.08
N GLY A 187 3.77 -3.95 2.38
CA GLY A 187 3.57 -4.96 1.34
C GLY A 187 2.09 -5.30 1.34
N TYR A 188 1.35 -4.89 0.31
CA TYR A 188 -0.07 -5.15 0.25
C TYR A 188 -0.40 -6.11 -0.87
N GLN A 189 -0.80 -7.32 -0.49
CA GLN A 189 -1.52 -8.25 -1.35
C GLN A 189 -2.85 -8.59 -0.66
N GLY A 190 -3.93 -7.97 -1.10
CA GLY A 190 -5.23 -7.97 -0.42
C GLY A 190 -6.09 -9.22 -0.59
N TRP A 191 -5.51 -10.36 -0.97
CA TRP A 191 -6.24 -11.59 -1.23
C TRP A 191 -5.54 -12.76 -0.55
N PHE A 192 -5.86 -12.98 0.71
CA PHE A 192 -5.45 -14.19 1.42
C PHE A 192 -6.69 -14.99 1.77
N ASN A 193 -6.75 -16.23 1.31
CA ASN A 193 -7.70 -17.19 1.82
C ASN A 193 -6.94 -18.28 2.56
N THR A 194 -7.46 -18.64 3.71
CA THR A 194 -7.03 -19.81 4.48
C THR A 194 -8.18 -20.81 4.55
N PRO A 195 -7.92 -22.08 4.82
CA PRO A 195 -8.99 -23.08 4.99
C PRO A 195 -10.00 -22.68 6.06
N GLU A 196 -9.58 -21.91 7.07
CA GLU A 196 -10.35 -21.55 8.24
C GLU A 196 -11.09 -20.20 8.11
N ASP A 197 -10.92 -19.46 7.04
CA ASP A 197 -11.53 -18.13 6.86
C ASP A 197 -13.03 -18.14 6.55
N GLY A 198 -13.60 -19.34 6.38
CA GLY A 198 -15.01 -19.54 6.09
C GLY A 198 -15.44 -19.25 4.64
N ALA A 199 -14.51 -18.82 3.76
CA ALA A 199 -14.81 -18.60 2.35
C ALA A 199 -14.84 -19.91 1.52
N GLY A 200 -14.37 -21.02 2.10
CA GLY A 200 -14.34 -22.32 1.43
C GLY A 200 -13.39 -22.41 0.25
N LEU A 201 -12.48 -21.46 0.10
CA LEU A 201 -11.57 -21.34 -1.04
C LEU A 201 -10.20 -21.99 -0.79
N GLY A 202 -9.90 -22.39 0.46
CA GLY A 202 -8.60 -22.92 0.85
C GLY A 202 -7.49 -21.86 0.78
N TRP A 203 -6.25 -22.30 0.72
CA TRP A 203 -5.11 -21.42 0.53
C TRP A 203 -5.10 -20.83 -0.88
N LYS A 204 -5.19 -19.51 -1.02
CA LYS A 204 -5.06 -18.83 -2.31
C LYS A 204 -3.94 -17.80 -2.27
N HIS A 205 -3.36 -17.56 -3.46
CA HIS A 205 -2.24 -16.66 -3.74
C HIS A 205 -0.87 -17.12 -3.26
N PHE A 206 -0.76 -17.84 -2.16
CA PHE A 206 0.53 -18.41 -1.72
C PHE A 206 0.63 -19.91 -1.95
N GLU A 207 -0.47 -20.55 -2.32
CA GLU A 207 -0.53 -21.97 -2.52
C GLU A 207 0.13 -22.43 -3.83
N LYS A 208 0.74 -23.59 -3.78
CA LYS A 208 1.02 -24.42 -4.93
C LYS A 208 0.31 -25.74 -4.69
N GLU A 209 -0.49 -26.20 -5.65
CA GLU A 209 -1.27 -27.44 -5.50
C GLU A 209 -2.27 -27.45 -4.31
N LYS A 210 -2.82 -26.28 -3.96
CA LYS A 210 -3.74 -26.06 -2.81
C LYS A 210 -3.12 -26.32 -1.43
N GLU A 211 -1.79 -26.33 -1.33
CA GLU A 211 -1.08 -26.47 -0.08
C GLU A 211 -0.17 -25.26 0.15
N PHE A 212 -0.09 -24.79 1.39
CA PHE A 212 0.83 -23.74 1.83
C PHE A 212 1.84 -24.36 2.81
N LYS A 213 2.94 -24.83 2.28
CA LYS A 213 4.06 -25.36 3.07
C LYS A 213 5.38 -25.22 2.30
N PRO A 214 6.54 -25.34 2.94
CA PRO A 214 7.84 -25.27 2.28
C PRO A 214 7.91 -26.16 1.04
N GLY A 215 8.33 -25.60 -0.09
CA GLY A 215 8.40 -26.26 -1.40
C GLY A 215 7.07 -26.40 -2.16
N LYS A 216 5.92 -26.06 -1.52
CA LYS A 216 4.57 -26.08 -2.13
C LYS A 216 3.84 -24.75 -2.01
N CYS A 217 4.58 -23.66 -1.95
CA CYS A 217 4.06 -22.30 -1.97
C CYS A 217 4.73 -21.45 -3.06
N THR A 218 4.14 -20.32 -3.37
CA THR A 218 4.68 -19.38 -4.39
C THR A 218 5.71 -18.42 -3.81
N ILE A 219 5.98 -18.52 -2.52
CA ILE A 219 7.03 -17.79 -1.80
C ILE A 219 7.92 -18.79 -1.06
N ASP A 220 9.20 -18.50 -0.94
CA ASP A 220 10.12 -19.26 -0.09
C ASP A 220 9.89 -18.88 1.38
N LEU A 221 9.63 -19.91 2.20
CA LEU A 221 9.41 -19.78 3.64
C LEU A 221 10.72 -20.04 4.39
#